data_e0463309cedd85336d2e55f8992047cc
#
_entry.id   e0463309cedd85336d2e55f8992047cc
#
_cell.length_a   1.000
_cell.length_b   1.000
_cell.length_c   1.000
_cell.angle_alpha   90.00
_cell.angle_beta   90.00
_cell.angle_gamma   90.00
#
_symmetry.space_group_name_H-M   'P 1'
#
loop_
_entity.id
_entity.type
_entity.pdbx_description
1 polymer ?
#
loop_
_entity_poly.entity_id
_entity_poly.type
_entity_poly.pdbx_seq_one_letter_code
_entity_poly.pdbx_strand_id
1 'polypeptide(L)'
;MPSTTIHTFSDIDFDSPGKRHYELAFHHDGTWGNVLVPLTVVNGQRGPGRTVAVFGGTHGNEYEGQVAGWRLSLELDPAALAGRVILMPRLCTPACDAGTRESPLDGVNMNRAFPGNPRGSTTYRIAHFVTTQVLERADVVLDIHSGGRVLRFPFCSSFHEVPDAAQEREMAEVARLFDTPFVMIYAKAMASGLLTDEAEAMGKITIGTELGHGEATIRQGVRHAEVGIRNVLRHCALLAGDLENALSLIHI
;
A
#
# COMPACT_ATOMS: atom_id res chain seq x y z
N MET A 1 9.94 -22.62 14.09
CA MET A 1 9.65 -21.53 13.15
C MET A 1 8.86 -22.13 12.01
N PRO A 2 7.74 -21.53 11.55
CA PRO A 2 7.11 -22.02 10.34
C PRO A 2 8.13 -21.93 9.21
N SER A 3 8.22 -22.93 8.37
CA SER A 3 9.09 -22.94 7.20
C SER A 3 8.63 -21.82 6.26
N THR A 4 9.49 -20.87 5.98
CA THR A 4 9.20 -19.82 5.01
C THR A 4 9.20 -20.47 3.63
N THR A 5 8.03 -20.64 3.04
CA THR A 5 7.91 -21.13 1.67
C THR A 5 8.08 -19.94 0.73
N ILE A 6 9.09 -20.03 -0.15
CA ILE A 6 9.31 -19.05 -1.21
C ILE A 6 8.30 -19.37 -2.32
N HIS A 7 7.56 -18.36 -2.75
CA HIS A 7 6.50 -18.52 -3.73
C HIS A 7 6.86 -17.91 -5.08
N THR A 8 6.46 -18.55 -6.15
CA THR A 8 6.40 -17.96 -7.48
C THR A 8 5.05 -17.29 -7.68
N PHE A 9 4.91 -16.46 -8.71
CA PHE A 9 3.66 -15.71 -8.94
C PHE A 9 2.46 -16.63 -9.22
N SER A 10 2.70 -17.84 -9.76
CA SER A 10 1.68 -18.86 -9.99
C SER A 10 1.15 -19.53 -8.72
N ASP A 11 1.87 -19.39 -7.60
CA ASP A 11 1.49 -20.05 -6.35
C ASP A 11 0.55 -19.20 -5.50
N ILE A 12 0.29 -17.95 -5.90
CA ILE A 12 -0.54 -17.02 -5.14
C ILE A 12 -2.01 -17.34 -5.35
N ASP A 13 -2.66 -17.75 -4.29
CA ASP A 13 -4.11 -17.94 -4.26
C ASP A 13 -4.79 -16.63 -3.82
N PHE A 14 -5.30 -15.90 -4.80
CA PHE A 14 -6.06 -14.66 -4.56
C PHE A 14 -7.54 -14.91 -4.25
N ASP A 15 -8.07 -16.11 -4.47
CA ASP A 15 -9.51 -16.31 -4.57
C ASP A 15 -10.11 -17.17 -3.44
N SER A 16 -9.37 -18.13 -2.90
CA SER A 16 -9.90 -18.99 -1.83
C SER A 16 -10.09 -18.23 -0.52
N PRO A 17 -11.20 -18.44 0.20
CA PRO A 17 -11.45 -17.81 1.50
C PRO A 17 -10.34 -18.06 2.53
N GLY A 18 -10.08 -17.08 3.39
CA GLY A 18 -9.07 -17.19 4.44
C GLY A 18 -7.93 -16.19 4.29
N LYS A 19 -6.93 -16.33 5.15
CA LYS A 19 -5.73 -15.48 5.17
C LYS A 19 -4.49 -16.29 4.81
N ARG A 20 -3.67 -15.75 3.90
CA ARG A 20 -2.43 -16.35 3.44
C ARG A 20 -1.32 -15.33 3.38
N HIS A 21 -0.14 -15.75 3.81
CA HIS A 21 1.08 -14.95 3.75
C HIS A 21 2.03 -15.59 2.75
N TYR A 22 2.65 -14.75 1.91
CA TYR A 22 3.58 -15.16 0.87
C TYR A 22 4.87 -14.36 0.96
N GLU A 23 5.99 -15.00 0.71
CA GLU A 23 7.27 -14.39 0.40
C GLU A 23 7.53 -14.54 -1.10
N LEU A 24 7.32 -13.47 -1.84
CA LEU A 24 7.47 -13.48 -3.31
C LEU A 24 8.93 -13.36 -3.69
N ALA A 25 9.45 -14.32 -4.46
CA ALA A 25 10.82 -14.32 -4.92
C ALA A 25 10.99 -13.55 -6.22
N PHE A 26 11.74 -12.47 -6.17
CA PHE A 26 12.23 -11.75 -7.35
C PHE A 26 13.73 -12.01 -7.51
N HIS A 27 14.12 -12.61 -8.62
CA HIS A 27 15.53 -12.90 -8.88
C HIS A 27 16.37 -11.63 -8.87
N HIS A 28 17.56 -11.70 -8.24
CA HIS A 28 18.52 -10.62 -8.19
C HIS A 28 19.74 -10.99 -9.06
N ASP A 29 19.98 -10.22 -10.12
CA ASP A 29 20.98 -10.55 -11.13
C ASP A 29 22.44 -10.46 -10.63
N GLY A 30 22.67 -9.73 -9.52
CA GLY A 30 24.00 -9.56 -8.93
C GLY A 30 24.42 -10.64 -7.94
N THR A 31 23.54 -11.55 -7.56
CA THR A 31 23.79 -12.61 -6.57
C THR A 31 23.03 -13.89 -6.92
N TRP A 32 23.38 -15.00 -6.25
CA TRP A 32 22.67 -16.28 -6.38
C TRP A 32 21.42 -16.33 -5.48
N GLY A 33 20.74 -15.21 -5.30
CA GLY A 33 19.64 -15.07 -4.39
C GLY A 33 18.42 -14.42 -5.01
N ASN A 34 17.39 -14.29 -4.20
CA ASN A 34 16.17 -13.59 -4.53
C ASN A 34 15.92 -12.45 -3.53
N VAL A 35 15.32 -11.38 -4.00
CA VAL A 35 14.65 -10.42 -3.16
C VAL A 35 13.32 -11.01 -2.78
N LEU A 36 13.03 -11.10 -1.48
CA LEU A 36 11.76 -11.59 -0.96
C LEU A 36 10.85 -10.42 -0.60
N VAL A 37 9.70 -10.34 -1.25
CA VAL A 37 8.72 -9.27 -1.02
C VAL A 37 7.49 -9.87 -0.32
N PRO A 38 7.16 -9.40 0.89
CA PRO A 38 6.03 -9.94 1.65
C PRO A 38 4.70 -9.51 1.02
N LEU A 39 3.81 -10.46 0.85
CA LEU A 39 2.43 -10.29 0.40
C LEU A 39 1.48 -11.02 1.35
N THR A 40 0.41 -10.36 1.76
CA THR A 40 -0.70 -11.01 2.48
C THR A 40 -1.98 -10.83 1.69
N VAL A 41 -2.68 -11.93 1.47
CA VAL A 41 -4.04 -11.94 0.90
C VAL A 41 -5.02 -12.37 1.99
N VAL A 42 -6.02 -11.53 2.25
CA VAL A 42 -7.12 -11.82 3.17
C VAL A 42 -8.42 -11.82 2.38
N ASN A 43 -8.95 -13.01 2.08
CA ASN A 43 -10.25 -13.19 1.46
C ASN A 43 -11.31 -13.40 2.54
N GLY A 44 -12.27 -12.51 2.58
CA GLY A 44 -13.34 -12.50 3.55
C GLY A 44 -14.30 -13.69 3.43
N GLN A 45 -14.83 -14.10 4.56
CA GLN A 45 -15.80 -15.19 4.67
C GLN A 45 -17.25 -14.70 4.80
N ARG A 46 -17.46 -13.38 4.85
CA ARG A 46 -18.80 -12.77 4.96
C ARG A 46 -19.44 -12.48 3.60
N GLY A 47 -18.85 -12.92 2.52
CA GLY A 47 -19.36 -12.79 1.17
C GLY A 47 -18.50 -11.92 0.24
N PRO A 48 -18.94 -11.74 -1.01
CA PRO A 48 -18.23 -10.93 -1.97
C PRO A 48 -18.23 -9.45 -1.58
N GLY A 49 -17.26 -8.72 -2.07
CA GLY A 49 -17.09 -7.28 -1.86
C GLY A 49 -15.95 -6.74 -2.70
N ARG A 50 -15.63 -5.46 -2.52
CA ARG A 50 -14.48 -4.81 -3.17
C ARG A 50 -13.15 -5.45 -2.77
N THR A 51 -12.15 -5.22 -3.59
CA THR A 51 -10.75 -5.54 -3.28
C THR A 51 -10.01 -4.25 -2.92
N VAL A 52 -9.44 -4.18 -1.72
CA VAL A 52 -8.60 -3.06 -1.27
C VAL A 52 -7.14 -3.52 -1.23
N ALA A 53 -6.27 -2.86 -2.00
CA ALA A 53 -4.84 -3.08 -1.97
C ALA A 53 -4.15 -2.00 -1.13
N VAL A 54 -3.27 -2.41 -0.22
CA VAL A 54 -2.56 -1.52 0.71
C VAL A 54 -1.06 -1.73 0.55
N PHE A 55 -0.36 -0.65 0.25
CA PHE A 55 1.08 -0.64 0.09
C PHE A 55 1.75 0.21 1.16
N GLY A 56 2.89 -0.26 1.64
CA GLY A 56 3.83 0.49 2.47
C GLY A 56 5.25 0.18 2.02
N GLY A 57 6.21 1.04 2.37
CA GLY A 57 7.60 0.83 1.99
C GLY A 57 7.85 0.92 0.49
N THR A 58 7.03 1.68 -0.24
CA THR A 58 7.31 2.13 -1.61
C THR A 58 8.61 2.93 -1.63
N HIS A 59 8.85 3.74 -0.59
CA HIS A 59 10.17 4.21 -0.20
C HIS A 59 10.58 3.56 1.13
N GLY A 60 11.81 3.03 1.20
CA GLY A 60 12.21 2.20 2.32
C GLY A 60 12.43 2.93 3.64
N ASN A 61 12.68 4.24 3.60
CA ASN A 61 12.87 5.10 4.78
C ASN A 61 11.57 5.79 5.24
N GLU A 62 10.41 5.30 4.81
CA GLU A 62 9.09 5.75 5.20
C GLU A 62 8.39 4.61 5.94
N TYR A 63 8.30 4.71 7.29
CA TYR A 63 8.03 3.56 8.15
C TYR A 63 6.57 3.38 8.56
N GLU A 64 5.74 4.43 8.53
CA GLU A 64 4.36 4.41 9.04
C GLU A 64 3.51 3.38 8.31
N GLY A 65 3.59 3.37 6.98
CA GLY A 65 2.90 2.40 6.12
C GLY A 65 3.41 0.97 6.33
N GLN A 66 4.72 0.80 6.53
CA GLN A 66 5.29 -0.52 6.80
C GLN A 66 4.74 -1.10 8.11
N VAL A 67 4.73 -0.30 9.18
CA VAL A 67 4.24 -0.72 10.50
C VAL A 67 2.74 -0.99 10.48
N ALA A 68 1.95 -0.07 9.92
CA ALA A 68 0.49 -0.22 9.84
C ALA A 68 0.10 -1.44 9.00
N GLY A 69 0.69 -1.60 7.81
CA GLY A 69 0.43 -2.73 6.93
C GLY A 69 0.82 -4.06 7.55
N TRP A 70 1.97 -4.12 8.24
CA TRP A 70 2.41 -5.31 8.98
C TRP A 70 1.41 -5.70 10.07
N ARG A 71 1.01 -4.76 10.94
CA ARG A 71 0.04 -5.02 12.01
C ARG A 71 -1.28 -5.50 11.46
N LEU A 72 -1.82 -4.82 10.43
CA LEU A 72 -3.07 -5.22 9.79
C LEU A 72 -3.00 -6.61 9.17
N SER A 73 -1.85 -7.01 8.60
CA SER A 73 -1.66 -8.35 8.05
C SER A 73 -1.82 -9.46 9.11
N LEU A 74 -1.47 -9.15 10.36
CA LEU A 74 -1.64 -10.08 11.48
C LEU A 74 -3.06 -10.04 12.06
N GLU A 75 -3.65 -8.86 12.19
CA GLU A 75 -4.88 -8.61 12.92
C GLU A 75 -6.16 -8.89 12.12
N LEU A 76 -6.16 -8.65 10.79
CA LEU A 76 -7.36 -8.84 9.98
C LEU A 76 -7.83 -10.30 10.05
N ASP A 77 -9.06 -10.49 10.50
CA ASP A 77 -9.71 -11.81 10.59
C ASP A 77 -10.61 -12.03 9.35
N PRO A 78 -10.34 -13.07 8.53
CA PRO A 78 -11.20 -13.41 7.41
C PRO A 78 -12.66 -13.65 7.80
N ALA A 79 -12.93 -14.15 8.99
CA ALA A 79 -14.30 -14.39 9.46
C ALA A 79 -15.09 -13.09 9.71
N ALA A 80 -14.38 -11.99 9.98
CA ALA A 80 -14.99 -10.66 10.16
C ALA A 80 -15.03 -9.82 8.87
N LEU A 81 -14.44 -10.30 7.76
CA LEU A 81 -14.24 -9.58 6.53
C LEU A 81 -15.20 -10.05 5.42
N ALA A 82 -15.70 -9.11 4.61
CA ALA A 82 -16.23 -9.35 3.27
C ALA A 82 -15.21 -8.92 2.21
N GLY A 83 -15.36 -9.37 0.95
CA GLY A 83 -14.43 -8.98 -0.12
C GLY A 83 -12.99 -9.41 0.13
N ARG A 84 -12.04 -8.60 -0.32
CA ARG A 84 -10.61 -8.94 -0.28
C ARG A 84 -9.74 -7.77 0.18
N VAL A 85 -8.72 -8.08 0.97
CA VAL A 85 -7.62 -7.15 1.29
C VAL A 85 -6.30 -7.76 0.84
N ILE A 86 -5.51 -7.00 0.08
CA ILE A 86 -4.16 -7.35 -0.34
C ILE A 86 -3.20 -6.37 0.33
N LEU A 87 -2.22 -6.89 1.09
CA LEU A 87 -1.27 -6.04 1.81
C LEU A 87 0.16 -6.36 1.36
N MET A 88 0.89 -5.34 0.97
CA MET A 88 2.33 -5.37 0.67
C MET A 88 3.04 -4.32 1.54
N PRO A 89 3.33 -4.62 2.81
CA PRO A 89 3.82 -3.63 3.76
C PRO A 89 5.27 -3.18 3.52
N ARG A 90 6.02 -3.90 2.69
CA ARG A 90 7.43 -3.60 2.36
C ARG A 90 7.65 -3.78 0.86
N LEU A 91 6.99 -2.93 0.07
CA LEU A 91 6.95 -3.07 -1.39
C LEU A 91 8.34 -3.07 -2.02
N CYS A 92 9.15 -2.05 -1.72
CA CYS A 92 10.55 -1.99 -2.13
C CYS A 92 11.44 -2.58 -1.02
N THR A 93 11.37 -3.91 -0.82
CA THR A 93 12.11 -4.60 0.26
C THR A 93 13.59 -4.22 0.32
N PRO A 94 14.35 -4.12 -0.80
CA PRO A 94 15.75 -3.71 -0.73
C PRO A 94 15.95 -2.30 -0.15
N ALA A 95 15.07 -1.37 -0.49
CA ALA A 95 15.11 -0.02 0.08
C ALA A 95 14.69 -0.03 1.56
N CYS A 96 13.70 -0.85 1.92
CA CYS A 96 13.26 -1.02 3.31
C CYS A 96 14.38 -1.59 4.20
N ASP A 97 15.12 -2.57 3.71
CA ASP A 97 16.24 -3.18 4.43
C ASP A 97 17.40 -2.20 4.63
N ALA A 98 17.62 -1.34 3.64
CA ALA A 98 18.69 -0.34 3.68
C ALA A 98 18.27 0.98 4.38
N GLY A 99 16.97 1.20 4.64
CA GLY A 99 16.46 2.47 5.15
C GLY A 99 16.68 3.61 4.16
N THR A 100 16.53 3.36 2.86
CA THR A 100 16.77 4.33 1.79
C THR A 100 15.50 4.64 1.01
N ARG A 101 15.48 5.77 0.30
CA ARG A 101 14.35 6.11 -0.57
C ARG A 101 14.32 5.23 -1.81
N GLU A 102 15.47 4.98 -2.39
CA GLU A 102 15.66 4.21 -3.62
C GLU A 102 16.23 2.83 -3.30
N SER A 103 15.97 1.86 -4.17
CA SER A 103 16.54 0.53 -4.06
C SER A 103 18.07 0.59 -4.24
N PRO A 104 18.89 0.12 -3.27
CA PRO A 104 20.33 0.09 -3.41
C PRO A 104 20.83 -0.93 -4.43
N LEU A 105 19.96 -1.84 -4.91
CA LEU A 105 20.33 -2.87 -5.87
C LEU A 105 20.45 -2.33 -7.30
N ASP A 106 19.63 -1.34 -7.64
CA ASP A 106 19.52 -0.83 -9.00
C ASP A 106 19.42 0.70 -9.09
N GLY A 107 19.45 1.40 -7.95
CA GLY A 107 19.33 2.86 -7.87
C GLY A 107 17.97 3.41 -8.30
N VAL A 108 16.95 2.53 -8.40
CA VAL A 108 15.63 2.92 -8.90
C VAL A 108 14.72 3.33 -7.75
N ASN A 109 14.04 4.47 -7.93
CA ASN A 109 12.91 4.86 -7.10
C ASN A 109 11.68 4.03 -7.52
N MET A 110 11.17 3.20 -6.62
CA MET A 110 10.00 2.35 -6.87
C MET A 110 8.80 3.18 -7.39
N ASN A 111 8.60 4.36 -6.81
CA ASN A 111 7.51 5.27 -7.22
C ASN A 111 7.84 6.09 -8.50
N ARG A 112 8.72 5.56 -9.35
CA ARG A 112 9.01 6.01 -10.72
C ARG A 112 9.13 4.82 -11.68
N ALA A 113 8.84 3.61 -11.17
CA ALA A 113 9.04 2.37 -11.91
C ALA A 113 7.76 1.82 -12.57
N PHE A 114 6.58 2.36 -12.24
CA PHE A 114 5.30 1.89 -12.78
C PHE A 114 5.07 2.34 -14.22
N PRO A 115 4.46 1.47 -15.08
CA PRO A 115 3.83 0.17 -14.81
C PRO A 115 4.79 -1.01 -14.64
N GLY A 116 6.08 -0.79 -14.60
CA GLY A 116 7.08 -1.83 -14.49
C GLY A 116 7.54 -2.45 -15.82
N ASN A 117 8.47 -3.39 -15.72
CA ASN A 117 9.01 -4.13 -16.86
C ASN A 117 9.43 -5.53 -16.41
N PRO A 118 8.85 -6.62 -16.96
CA PRO A 118 9.20 -7.99 -16.54
C PRO A 118 10.64 -8.41 -16.89
N ARG A 119 11.29 -7.66 -17.79
CA ARG A 119 12.69 -7.86 -18.20
C ARG A 119 13.62 -6.77 -17.66
N GLY A 120 13.11 -5.87 -16.81
CA GLY A 120 13.88 -4.82 -16.17
C GLY A 120 14.66 -5.31 -14.94
N SER A 121 15.28 -4.36 -14.23
CA SER A 121 15.91 -4.64 -12.93
C SER A 121 14.89 -5.07 -11.89
N THR A 122 15.34 -5.48 -10.70
CA THR A 122 14.48 -6.02 -9.65
C THR A 122 13.33 -5.08 -9.32
N THR A 123 13.57 -3.77 -9.18
CA THR A 123 12.52 -2.79 -8.87
C THR A 123 11.46 -2.72 -9.97
N TYR A 124 11.84 -2.71 -11.24
CA TYR A 124 10.89 -2.74 -12.36
C TYR A 124 10.09 -4.04 -12.44
N ARG A 125 10.68 -5.17 -12.06
CA ARG A 125 9.97 -6.46 -12.02
C ARG A 125 8.94 -6.51 -10.89
N ILE A 126 9.26 -5.93 -9.73
CA ILE A 126 8.30 -5.79 -8.62
C ILE A 126 7.13 -4.89 -9.06
N ALA A 127 7.42 -3.72 -9.65
CA ALA A 127 6.40 -2.81 -10.16
C ALA A 127 5.48 -3.50 -11.21
N HIS A 128 6.06 -4.28 -12.13
CA HIS A 128 5.29 -5.03 -13.12
C HIS A 128 4.37 -6.07 -12.48
N PHE A 129 4.86 -6.80 -11.47
CA PHE A 129 4.02 -7.74 -10.72
C PHE A 129 2.85 -7.01 -10.05
N VAL A 130 3.11 -5.87 -9.41
CA VAL A 130 2.05 -5.08 -8.76
C VAL A 130 1.00 -4.66 -9.79
N THR A 131 1.41 -4.10 -10.92
CA THR A 131 0.49 -3.66 -11.97
C THR A 131 -0.38 -4.80 -12.49
N THR A 132 0.24 -5.94 -12.85
CA THR A 132 -0.48 -7.02 -13.54
C THR A 132 -1.18 -8.01 -12.60
N GLN A 133 -0.76 -8.10 -11.33
CA GLN A 133 -1.36 -9.07 -10.41
C GLN A 133 -2.19 -8.41 -9.30
N VAL A 134 -1.81 -7.23 -8.86
CA VAL A 134 -2.48 -6.57 -7.73
C VAL A 134 -3.42 -5.47 -8.20
N LEU A 135 -2.95 -4.51 -9.02
CA LEU A 135 -3.78 -3.38 -9.46
C LEU A 135 -4.95 -3.84 -10.36
N GLU A 136 -4.73 -4.84 -11.22
CA GLU A 136 -5.83 -5.40 -12.03
C GLU A 136 -6.99 -5.91 -11.18
N ARG A 137 -6.69 -6.44 -9.99
CA ARG A 137 -7.69 -7.00 -9.05
C ARG A 137 -8.27 -5.98 -8.08
N ALA A 138 -7.57 -4.88 -7.84
CA ALA A 138 -7.96 -3.88 -6.86
C ALA A 138 -9.10 -2.99 -7.38
N ASP A 139 -9.99 -2.57 -6.48
CA ASP A 139 -10.95 -1.48 -6.68
C ASP A 139 -10.44 -0.20 -6.03
N VAL A 140 -9.79 -0.35 -4.86
CA VAL A 140 -9.21 0.75 -4.08
C VAL A 140 -7.75 0.46 -3.80
N VAL A 141 -6.90 1.47 -3.96
CA VAL A 141 -5.45 1.39 -3.80
C VAL A 141 -4.98 2.44 -2.81
N LEU A 142 -4.31 1.99 -1.76
CA LEU A 142 -3.78 2.85 -0.71
C LEU A 142 -2.25 2.74 -0.70
N ASP A 143 -1.54 3.81 -1.04
CA ASP A 143 -0.07 3.90 -1.01
C ASP A 143 0.35 4.80 0.16
N ILE A 144 0.81 4.17 1.24
CA ILE A 144 1.06 4.85 2.52
C ILE A 144 2.49 5.36 2.56
N HIS A 145 2.63 6.66 2.39
CA HIS A 145 3.89 7.41 2.40
C HIS A 145 4.09 8.25 3.65
N SER A 146 5.31 8.72 3.81
CA SER A 146 5.71 9.78 4.74
C SER A 146 6.87 10.60 4.15
N GLY A 147 7.28 11.70 4.81
CA GLY A 147 8.33 12.58 4.30
C GLY A 147 9.75 12.00 4.29
N GLY A 148 9.93 10.79 4.80
CA GLY A 148 11.24 10.14 4.88
C GLY A 148 12.27 11.01 5.61
N ARG A 149 13.50 11.04 5.09
CA ARG A 149 14.64 11.72 5.74
C ARG A 149 14.62 13.23 5.63
N VAL A 150 14.21 13.75 4.48
CA VAL A 150 14.49 15.13 4.10
C VAL A 150 13.26 16.03 4.06
N LEU A 151 12.06 15.45 4.07
CA LEU A 151 10.82 16.21 3.99
C LEU A 151 10.06 16.11 5.31
N ARG A 152 9.46 17.23 5.70
CA ARG A 152 8.53 17.29 6.83
C ARG A 152 7.19 17.80 6.31
N PHE A 153 6.26 16.89 6.18
CA PHE A 153 4.88 17.23 5.84
C PHE A 153 4.02 17.39 7.09
N PRO A 154 3.01 18.27 7.08
CA PRO A 154 1.84 18.07 7.94
C PRO A 154 1.17 16.77 7.53
N PHE A 155 0.60 16.04 8.50
CA PHE A 155 -0.10 14.80 8.17
C PHE A 155 -1.22 15.08 7.17
N CYS A 156 -1.18 14.39 6.04
CA CYS A 156 -2.20 14.50 5.01
C CYS A 156 -2.44 13.17 4.28
N SER A 157 -3.66 13.02 3.80
CA SER A 157 -3.99 12.11 2.71
C SER A 157 -3.97 12.88 1.39
N SER A 158 -3.82 12.21 0.28
CA SER A 158 -3.68 12.86 -1.03
C SER A 158 -4.21 12.01 -2.16
N PHE A 159 -4.56 12.68 -3.27
CA PHE A 159 -4.90 12.06 -4.55
C PHE A 159 -4.60 13.06 -5.69
N HIS A 160 -4.63 12.59 -6.93
CA HIS A 160 -4.44 13.45 -8.10
C HIS A 160 -5.79 13.83 -8.72
N GLU A 161 -5.83 15.00 -9.36
CA GLU A 161 -6.93 15.33 -10.28
C GLU A 161 -6.97 14.30 -11.40
N VAL A 162 -8.15 13.76 -11.67
CA VAL A 162 -8.40 12.80 -12.75
C VAL A 162 -9.54 13.28 -13.65
N PRO A 163 -9.56 12.90 -14.96
CA PRO A 163 -10.60 13.34 -15.88
C PRO A 163 -12.01 12.82 -15.54
N ASP A 164 -12.11 11.67 -14.87
CA ASP A 164 -13.40 11.12 -14.44
C ASP A 164 -13.84 11.75 -13.12
N ALA A 165 -14.83 12.62 -13.18
CA ALA A 165 -15.39 13.31 -12.03
C ALA A 165 -16.06 12.39 -10.99
N ALA A 166 -16.47 11.18 -11.37
CA ALA A 166 -17.02 10.21 -10.42
C ALA A 166 -15.89 9.56 -9.62
N GLN A 167 -14.82 9.15 -10.31
CA GLN A 167 -13.60 8.63 -9.69
C GLN A 167 -13.00 9.66 -8.72
N GLU A 168 -12.81 10.92 -9.16
CA GLU A 168 -12.25 12.00 -8.34
C GLU A 168 -13.08 12.26 -7.08
N ARG A 169 -14.39 12.25 -7.21
CA ARG A 169 -15.32 12.46 -6.06
C ARG A 169 -15.19 11.34 -5.05
N GLU A 170 -15.14 10.09 -5.48
CA GLU A 170 -14.94 8.94 -4.59
C GLU A 170 -13.56 9.00 -3.92
N MET A 171 -12.49 9.36 -4.64
CA MET A 171 -11.17 9.58 -4.05
C MET A 171 -11.20 10.68 -2.97
N ALA A 172 -11.90 11.77 -3.21
CA ALA A 172 -12.04 12.83 -2.22
C ALA A 172 -12.81 12.39 -0.97
N GLU A 173 -13.80 11.50 -1.10
CA GLU A 173 -14.50 10.89 0.04
C GLU A 173 -13.57 9.95 0.81
N VAL A 174 -12.87 9.07 0.11
CA VAL A 174 -11.96 8.08 0.72
C VAL A 174 -10.76 8.76 1.39
N ALA A 175 -10.23 9.85 0.83
CA ALA A 175 -9.13 10.59 1.43
C ALA A 175 -9.45 11.10 2.85
N ARG A 176 -10.68 11.54 3.10
CA ARG A 176 -11.12 12.04 4.41
C ARG A 176 -11.17 10.96 5.49
N LEU A 177 -11.23 9.69 5.11
CA LEU A 177 -11.29 8.56 6.04
C LEU A 177 -10.00 8.35 6.83
N PHE A 178 -8.90 8.94 6.39
CA PHE A 178 -7.62 8.92 7.12
C PHE A 178 -7.61 9.85 8.35
N ASP A 179 -8.64 10.70 8.49
CA ASP A 179 -8.77 11.65 9.60
C ASP A 179 -7.51 12.50 9.80
N THR A 180 -6.86 12.85 8.70
CA THR A 180 -5.70 13.73 8.68
C THR A 180 -6.11 15.20 8.67
N PRO A 181 -5.29 16.13 9.21
CA PRO A 181 -5.60 17.55 9.22
C PRO A 181 -5.81 18.17 7.83
N PHE A 182 -5.21 17.57 6.80
CA PHE A 182 -5.25 18.07 5.44
C PHE A 182 -5.53 16.95 4.45
N VAL A 183 -6.25 17.29 3.38
CA VAL A 183 -6.33 16.51 2.14
C VAL A 183 -5.63 17.32 1.07
N MET A 184 -4.61 16.75 0.44
CA MET A 184 -3.83 17.38 -0.62
C MET A 184 -4.27 16.84 -1.97
N ILE A 185 -4.58 17.74 -2.90
CA ILE A 185 -4.93 17.39 -4.28
C ILE A 185 -3.77 17.82 -5.17
N TYR A 186 -3.20 16.87 -5.90
CA TYR A 186 -2.12 17.13 -6.84
C TYR A 186 -2.67 17.30 -8.25
N ALA A 187 -2.17 18.30 -8.97
CA ALA A 187 -2.41 18.37 -10.40
C ALA A 187 -1.72 17.20 -11.11
N LYS A 188 -2.41 16.54 -12.03
CA LYS A 188 -1.90 15.34 -12.73
C LYS A 188 -0.55 15.56 -13.44
N ALA A 189 -0.27 16.78 -13.90
CA ALA A 189 0.98 17.10 -14.59
C ALA A 189 2.25 17.05 -13.71
N MET A 190 2.11 16.88 -12.39
CA MET A 190 3.23 16.91 -11.45
C MET A 190 3.91 15.56 -11.24
N ALA A 191 3.33 14.48 -11.74
CA ALA A 191 3.82 13.12 -11.49
C ALA A 191 3.72 12.24 -12.73
N SER A 192 4.62 11.25 -12.81
CA SER A 192 4.58 10.15 -13.78
C SER A 192 5.34 8.95 -13.24
N GLY A 193 4.85 7.75 -13.54
CA GLY A 193 5.46 6.50 -13.10
C GLY A 193 5.24 6.20 -11.61
N LEU A 194 4.23 6.83 -11.00
CA LEU A 194 3.79 6.51 -9.66
C LEU A 194 2.91 5.25 -9.66
N LEU A 195 2.87 4.58 -8.52
CA LEU A 195 1.91 3.49 -8.29
C LEU A 195 0.47 4.01 -8.43
N THR A 196 0.18 5.16 -7.81
CA THR A 196 -1.13 5.80 -7.86
C THR A 196 -1.52 6.24 -9.26
N ASP A 197 -0.59 6.84 -10.04
CA ASP A 197 -0.83 7.21 -11.44
C ASP A 197 -1.31 6.03 -12.29
N GLU A 198 -0.60 4.91 -12.16
CA GLU A 198 -0.94 3.71 -12.91
C GLU A 198 -2.32 3.19 -12.51
N ALA A 199 -2.60 3.12 -11.22
CA ALA A 199 -3.91 2.68 -10.72
C ALA A 199 -5.05 3.65 -11.13
N GLU A 200 -4.83 4.96 -11.08
CA GLU A 200 -5.77 5.98 -11.55
C GLU A 200 -6.09 5.84 -13.03
N ALA A 201 -5.08 5.61 -13.85
CA ALA A 201 -5.26 5.36 -15.29
C ALA A 201 -6.08 4.09 -15.57
N MET A 202 -6.06 3.11 -14.66
CA MET A 202 -6.89 1.91 -14.68
C MET A 202 -8.31 2.14 -14.09
N GLY A 203 -8.65 3.38 -13.70
CA GLY A 203 -9.95 3.72 -13.11
C GLY A 203 -10.11 3.32 -11.64
N LYS A 204 -9.01 3.04 -10.92
CA LYS A 204 -9.06 2.67 -9.50
C LYS A 204 -9.20 3.89 -8.60
N ILE A 205 -9.80 3.70 -7.43
CA ILE A 205 -9.83 4.72 -6.38
C ILE A 205 -8.49 4.68 -5.66
N THR A 206 -7.73 5.77 -5.69
CA THR A 206 -6.37 5.80 -5.15
C THR A 206 -6.20 6.86 -4.07
N ILE A 207 -5.50 6.51 -3.02
CA ILE A 207 -5.10 7.45 -1.97
C ILE A 207 -3.63 7.26 -1.67
N GLY A 208 -2.87 8.36 -1.77
CA GLY A 208 -1.57 8.51 -1.17
C GLY A 208 -1.66 9.16 0.21
N THR A 209 -0.57 9.14 0.95
CA THR A 209 -0.49 9.84 2.25
C THR A 209 0.89 10.43 2.48
N GLU A 210 0.98 11.37 3.45
CA GLU A 210 2.24 11.82 4.04
C GLU A 210 2.07 11.85 5.56
N LEU A 211 2.49 10.78 6.24
CA LEU A 211 2.17 10.51 7.65
C LEU A 211 3.37 10.52 8.60
N GLY A 212 4.49 11.12 8.19
CA GLY A 212 5.66 11.14 9.02
C GLY A 212 6.80 11.96 8.44
N HIS A 213 7.96 11.93 9.12
CA HIS A 213 9.16 12.67 8.71
C HIS A 213 10.40 12.21 9.49
N GLY A 214 11.58 12.59 8.98
CA GLY A 214 12.84 12.50 9.73
C GLY A 214 13.37 11.10 9.97
N GLU A 215 13.06 10.14 9.08
CA GLU A 215 13.46 8.72 9.22
C GLU A 215 13.10 8.10 10.57
N ALA A 216 11.98 8.53 11.16
CA ALA A 216 11.48 8.02 12.42
C ALA A 216 10.06 7.50 12.24
N THR A 217 9.72 6.45 12.95
CA THR A 217 8.33 6.00 13.02
C THR A 217 7.57 6.90 14.00
N ILE A 218 6.60 7.65 13.49
CA ILE A 218 5.80 8.57 14.30
C ILE A 218 4.52 7.87 14.72
N ARG A 219 4.30 7.71 16.03
CA ARG A 219 3.12 7.03 16.58
C ARG A 219 1.81 7.58 16.00
N GLN A 220 1.68 8.90 15.91
CA GLN A 220 0.48 9.53 15.36
C GLN A 220 0.30 9.22 13.87
N GLY A 221 1.38 9.22 13.08
CA GLY A 221 1.35 8.84 11.67
C GLY A 221 0.91 7.39 11.47
N VAL A 222 1.47 6.46 12.26
CA VAL A 222 1.02 5.05 12.26
C VAL A 222 -0.45 4.95 12.61
N ARG A 223 -0.93 5.74 13.60
CA ARG A 223 -2.35 5.75 13.99
C ARG A 223 -3.25 6.24 12.85
N HIS A 224 -2.88 7.32 12.15
CA HIS A 224 -3.62 7.78 10.97
C HIS A 224 -3.65 6.70 9.86
N ALA A 225 -2.53 6.01 9.62
CA ALA A 225 -2.49 4.91 8.66
C ALA A 225 -3.45 3.77 9.06
N GLU A 226 -3.34 3.27 10.29
CA GLU A 226 -4.18 2.17 10.79
C GLU A 226 -5.67 2.51 10.77
N VAL A 227 -6.04 3.69 11.27
CA VAL A 227 -7.43 4.18 11.29
C VAL A 227 -7.93 4.41 9.88
N GLY A 228 -7.15 5.10 9.04
CA GLY A 228 -7.52 5.37 7.65
C GLY A 228 -7.79 4.10 6.87
N ILE A 229 -6.89 3.13 6.92
CA ILE A 229 -7.08 1.85 6.24
C ILE A 229 -8.33 1.13 6.75
N ARG A 230 -8.55 1.03 8.08
CA ARG A 230 -9.76 0.40 8.64
C ARG A 230 -11.03 1.13 8.25
N ASN A 231 -11.01 2.45 8.24
CA ASN A 231 -12.15 3.26 7.82
C ASN A 231 -12.47 3.07 6.33
N VAL A 232 -11.45 2.96 5.47
CA VAL A 232 -11.64 2.60 4.06
C VAL A 232 -12.27 1.21 3.92
N LEU A 233 -11.81 0.23 4.71
CA LEU A 233 -12.43 -1.10 4.71
C LEU A 233 -13.90 -1.07 5.15
N ARG A 234 -14.27 -0.22 6.13
CA ARG A 234 -15.66 -0.02 6.55
C ARG A 234 -16.49 0.71 5.50
N HIS A 235 -15.95 1.78 4.94
CA HIS A 235 -16.59 2.53 3.85
C HIS A 235 -16.93 1.64 2.65
N CYS A 236 -16.00 0.74 2.31
CA CYS A 236 -16.19 -0.27 1.26
C CYS A 236 -17.05 -1.47 1.71
N ALA A 237 -17.64 -1.45 2.91
CA ALA A 237 -18.41 -2.53 3.50
C ALA A 237 -17.65 -3.87 3.65
N LEU A 238 -16.31 -3.83 3.70
CA LEU A 238 -15.48 -5.01 3.96
C LEU A 238 -15.45 -5.36 5.44
N LEU A 239 -15.41 -4.36 6.32
CA LEU A 239 -15.50 -4.51 7.78
C LEU A 239 -16.80 -3.90 8.30
N ALA A 240 -17.35 -4.49 9.36
CA ALA A 240 -18.46 -3.91 10.09
C ALA A 240 -17.98 -2.86 11.11
N GLY A 241 -18.89 -2.00 11.56
CA GLY A 241 -18.67 -1.01 12.61
C GLY A 241 -18.61 0.42 12.09
N ASP A 242 -18.60 1.36 13.04
CA ASP A 242 -18.55 2.79 12.76
C ASP A 242 -17.13 3.24 12.41
N LEU A 243 -17.03 4.39 11.74
CA LEU A 243 -15.74 5.01 11.44
C LEU A 243 -15.02 5.41 12.75
N GLU A 244 -13.73 5.14 12.80
CA GLU A 244 -12.87 5.54 13.90
C GLU A 244 -12.31 6.94 13.67
N ASN A 245 -12.00 7.64 14.79
CA ASN A 245 -11.30 8.91 14.76
C ASN A 245 -9.85 8.71 15.23
N ALA A 246 -8.88 9.11 14.41
CA ALA A 246 -7.46 8.98 14.76
C ALA A 246 -7.04 9.92 15.90
N LEU A 247 -7.72 11.06 16.04
CA LEU A 247 -7.44 12.10 17.05
C LEU A 247 -8.15 11.89 18.39
N SER A 248 -9.16 11.01 18.45
CA SER A 248 -10.00 10.82 19.66
C SER A 248 -9.25 10.29 20.90
N LEU A 249 -7.96 9.99 20.80
CA LEU A 249 -7.11 9.53 21.92
C LEU A 249 -6.12 10.60 22.42
N ILE A 250 -6.27 11.86 22.03
CA ILE A 250 -5.43 12.97 22.52
C ILE A 250 -6.19 13.81 23.57
N HIS A 251 -6.92 13.17 24.44
CA HIS A 251 -7.41 13.79 25.66
C HIS A 251 -6.85 13.03 26.87
N ILE A 252 -5.57 13.17 27.09
CA ILE A 252 -4.94 13.01 28.41
C ILE A 252 -3.82 14.04 28.49
#